data_79478515ab5e27d15ac0ee99af29fcfe
#
_entry.id   79478515ab5e27d15ac0ee99af29fcfe
#
_cell.length_a   1.000
_cell.length_b   1.000
_cell.length_c   1.000
_cell.angle_alpha   90.00
_cell.angle_beta   90.00
_cell.angle_gamma   90.00
#
_symmetry.space_group_name_H-M   'P 1'
#
loop_
_entity.id
_entity.type
_entity.pdbx_description
1 polymer ?
#
loop_
_entity_poly.entity_id
_entity_poly.type
_entity_poly.pdbx_seq_one_letter_code
_entity_poly.pdbx_strand_id
1 'polypeptide(L)'
;MTNLRFISTAALGACLCATAGAHHSRGNFDLENTVELQGTILEYSWRNPHTFVTLAVQNDNGETEGWLLELNSIAVLTGTGWNRDTLTVGDKVTVVG
;
A
#
# COMPACT_ATOMS: atom_id res chain seq x y z
N MET A 1 -13.36 -19.79 -7.10
CA MET A 1 -13.86 -18.69 -6.30
C MET A 1 -12.78 -18.23 -5.35
N THR A 2 -12.55 -16.94 -5.32
CA THR A 2 -11.48 -16.38 -4.51
C THR A 2 -11.96 -16.13 -3.10
N ASN A 3 -11.25 -16.68 -2.12
CA ASN A 3 -11.53 -16.38 -0.74
C ASN A 3 -10.66 -15.19 -0.34
N LEU A 4 -11.31 -14.08 -0.12
CA LEU A 4 -10.64 -12.87 0.32
C LEU A 4 -10.75 -12.77 1.83
N ARG A 5 -9.63 -12.75 2.50
CA ARG A 5 -9.60 -12.64 3.94
C ARG A 5 -8.87 -11.37 4.32
N PHE A 6 -9.47 -10.61 5.21
CA PHE A 6 -8.82 -9.42 5.74
C PHE A 6 -8.08 -9.80 7.00
N ILE A 7 -6.76 -9.74 6.94
CA ILE A 7 -5.94 -10.16 8.07
C ILE A 7 -5.34 -9.01 8.83
N SER A 8 -5.34 -7.83 8.24
CA SER A 8 -4.62 -6.76 8.91
C SER A 8 -5.05 -5.40 8.42
N THR A 9 -5.10 -4.48 9.35
CA THR A 9 -5.13 -3.06 9.07
C THR A 9 -3.81 -2.52 9.56
N ALA A 10 -3.07 -1.92 8.65
CA ALA A 10 -1.75 -1.43 9.01
C ALA A 10 -1.67 0.06 8.77
N ALA A 11 -1.17 0.75 9.77
CA ALA A 11 -0.81 2.14 9.62
C ALA A 11 0.64 2.16 9.21
N LEU A 12 0.88 2.09 7.94
CA LEU A 12 2.23 2.05 7.42
C LEU A 12 2.67 3.46 7.10
N GLY A 13 3.78 3.84 7.69
CA GLY A 13 4.46 5.01 7.18
C GLY A 13 5.03 4.67 5.83
N ALA A 14 4.29 3.96 5.04
CA ALA A 14 4.81 3.22 3.94
C ALA A 14 4.92 4.03 2.69
N CYS A 15 5.88 3.64 1.93
CA CYS A 15 6.03 4.11 0.58
C CYS A 15 5.35 3.12 -0.32
N LEU A 16 4.32 3.56 -1.02
CA LEU A 16 3.66 2.75 -2.01
C LEU A 16 4.35 2.99 -3.32
N CYS A 17 4.97 1.97 -3.87
CA CYS A 17 5.73 2.10 -5.10
C CYS A 17 5.04 1.32 -6.19
N ALA A 18 4.61 2.01 -7.23
CA ALA A 18 4.04 1.37 -8.40
C ALA A 18 5.14 0.76 -9.26
N THR A 19 6.34 1.28 -9.14
CA THR A 19 7.48 0.74 -9.85
C THR A 19 8.54 0.41 -8.85
N ALA A 20 9.24 -0.63 -9.11
CA ALA A 20 10.33 -0.99 -8.26
C ALA A 20 11.34 0.10 -8.29
N GLY A 21 11.80 0.53 -7.26
CA GLY A 21 13.00 1.13 -7.42
C GLY A 21 13.48 2.20 -6.64
N ALA A 22 12.72 2.86 -6.09
CA ALA A 22 13.29 4.03 -5.52
C ALA A 22 13.06 4.09 -4.06
N HIS A 23 13.81 3.36 -3.35
CA HIS A 23 13.62 3.44 -1.91
C HIS A 23 14.92 3.36 -1.18
N HIS A 24 15.91 3.84 -1.83
CA HIS A 24 17.22 3.82 -1.24
C HIS A 24 17.41 4.89 -0.18
N SER A 25 16.46 5.75 -0.01
CA SER A 25 16.62 6.83 0.95
C SER A 25 16.11 6.49 2.33
N ARG A 26 15.95 5.24 2.63
CA ARG A 26 15.38 4.83 3.90
C ARG A 26 16.42 4.42 4.90
N GLY A 27 17.47 5.17 5.01
CA GLY A 27 18.56 4.81 5.90
C GLY A 27 18.18 4.74 7.36
N ASN A 28 17.11 5.39 7.74
CA ASN A 28 16.71 5.43 9.15
C ASN A 28 15.71 4.35 9.52
N PHE A 29 15.26 3.55 8.56
CA PHE A 29 14.31 2.51 8.86
C PHE A 29 15.02 1.25 9.30
N ASP A 30 14.38 0.55 10.20
CA ASP A 30 14.80 -0.79 10.57
C ASP A 30 14.38 -1.74 9.46
N LEU A 31 15.29 -2.01 8.54
CA LEU A 31 14.98 -2.82 7.38
C LEU A 31 14.66 -4.27 7.73
N GLU A 32 15.05 -4.71 8.92
CA GLU A 32 14.72 -6.07 9.34
C GLU A 32 13.25 -6.25 9.63
N ASN A 33 12.57 -5.15 9.96
CA ASN A 33 11.15 -5.18 10.27
C ASN A 33 10.30 -4.60 9.15
N THR A 34 10.90 -4.39 7.99
CA THR A 34 10.17 -3.87 6.86
C THR A 34 9.33 -4.97 6.23
N VAL A 35 8.07 -4.65 5.97
CA VAL A 35 7.17 -5.56 5.30
C VAL A 35 7.03 -5.13 3.86
N GLU A 36 7.17 -6.08 2.97
CA GLU A 36 6.96 -5.84 1.55
C GLU A 36 5.77 -6.64 1.08
N LEU A 37 4.80 -5.96 0.49
CA LEU A 37 3.60 -6.58 -0.04
C LEU A 37 3.49 -6.29 -1.51
N GLN A 38 3.22 -7.31 -2.30
CA GLN A 38 2.92 -7.15 -3.71
C GLN A 38 1.45 -7.49 -3.90
N GLY A 39 0.71 -6.58 -4.49
CA GLY A 39 -0.71 -6.80 -4.60
C GLY A 39 -1.34 -5.97 -5.69
N THR A 40 -2.63 -6.13 -5.79
CA THR A 40 -3.46 -5.42 -6.76
C THR A 40 -4.35 -4.46 -5.99
N ILE A 41 -4.47 -3.24 -6.50
CA ILE A 41 -5.32 -2.23 -5.87
C ILE A 41 -6.78 -2.63 -6.06
N LEU A 42 -7.47 -2.79 -4.95
CA LEU A 42 -8.92 -3.03 -4.95
C LEU A 42 -9.69 -1.75 -4.73
N GLU A 43 -9.14 -0.85 -3.93
CA GLU A 43 -9.80 0.42 -3.63
C GLU A 43 -8.75 1.45 -3.26
N TYR A 44 -8.98 2.67 -3.69
CA TYR A 44 -8.12 3.80 -3.36
C TYR A 44 -9.05 4.93 -2.89
N SER A 45 -9.01 5.20 -1.60
CA SER A 45 -9.90 6.17 -0.98
C SER A 45 -9.11 7.43 -0.65
N TRP A 46 -9.16 8.38 -1.56
CA TRP A 46 -8.41 9.65 -1.46
C TRP A 46 -9.24 10.62 -0.64
N ARG A 47 -8.93 10.70 0.65
CA ARG A 47 -9.74 11.50 1.55
C ARG A 47 -8.96 11.87 2.81
N ASN A 48 -9.54 12.79 3.57
CA ASN A 48 -9.06 13.18 4.90
C ASN A 48 -9.90 12.48 5.95
N PRO A 49 -9.40 12.25 7.15
CA PRO A 49 -8.05 12.68 7.59
C PRO A 49 -6.95 11.76 7.10
N HIS A 50 -7.28 10.59 6.59
CA HIS A 50 -6.29 9.66 6.07
C HIS A 50 -6.80 9.03 4.80
N THR A 51 -5.88 8.82 3.87
CA THR A 51 -6.14 8.09 2.64
C THR A 51 -5.99 6.59 2.93
N PHE A 52 -6.83 5.79 2.33
CA PHE A 52 -6.78 4.34 2.50
C PHE A 52 -6.62 3.65 1.17
N VAL A 53 -5.88 2.55 1.20
CA VAL A 53 -5.72 1.68 0.04
C VAL A 53 -6.02 0.26 0.48
N THR A 54 -6.84 -0.42 -0.30
CA THR A 54 -7.10 -1.84 -0.09
C THR A 54 -6.40 -2.63 -1.17
N LEU A 55 -5.63 -3.62 -0.76
CA LEU A 55 -4.88 -4.48 -1.66
C LEU A 55 -5.39 -5.91 -1.60
N ALA A 56 -5.37 -6.57 -2.74
CA ALA A 56 -5.49 -8.02 -2.81
C ALA A 56 -4.08 -8.57 -2.92
N VAL A 57 -3.67 -9.37 -1.96
CA VAL A 57 -2.32 -9.95 -1.89
C VAL A 57 -2.45 -11.45 -1.89
N GLN A 58 -1.66 -12.12 -2.71
CA GLN A 58 -1.63 -13.57 -2.71
C GLN A 58 -0.59 -14.04 -1.71
N ASN A 59 -1.00 -14.93 -0.81
CA ASN A 59 -0.07 -15.47 0.15
C ASN A 59 0.63 -16.71 -0.44
N ASP A 60 1.51 -17.31 0.36
CA ASP A 60 2.32 -18.43 -0.09
C ASP A 60 1.49 -19.66 -0.42
N ASN A 61 0.29 -19.73 0.11
CA ASN A 61 -0.61 -20.85 -0.16
C ASN A 61 -1.49 -20.64 -1.37
N GLY A 62 -1.30 -19.53 -2.07
CA GLY A 62 -2.11 -19.19 -3.22
C GLY A 62 -3.44 -18.59 -2.88
N GLU A 63 -3.68 -18.30 -1.61
CA GLU A 63 -4.91 -17.66 -1.18
C GLU A 63 -4.79 -16.15 -1.30
N THR A 64 -5.91 -15.49 -1.56
CA THR A 64 -5.94 -14.04 -1.65
C THR A 64 -6.34 -13.45 -0.30
N GLU A 65 -5.55 -12.50 0.16
CA GLU A 65 -5.81 -11.79 1.40
C GLU A 65 -6.05 -10.33 1.09
N GLY A 66 -6.95 -9.72 1.85
CA GLY A 66 -7.19 -8.29 1.75
C GLY A 66 -6.40 -7.55 2.81
N TRP A 67 -5.67 -6.52 2.37
CA TRP A 67 -4.91 -5.66 3.26
C TRP A 67 -5.46 -4.26 3.16
N LEU A 68 -5.79 -3.68 4.31
CA LEU A 68 -6.21 -2.28 4.38
C LEU A 68 -5.03 -1.47 4.89
N LEU A 69 -4.58 -0.56 4.06
CA LEU A 69 -3.43 0.30 4.37
C LEU A 69 -3.92 1.70 4.65
N GLU A 70 -3.47 2.24 5.76
CA GLU A 70 -3.75 3.62 6.11
C GLU A 70 -2.54 4.47 5.75
N LEU A 71 -2.78 5.51 4.98
CA LEU A 71 -1.74 6.42 4.54
C LEU A 71 -1.96 7.78 5.21
N ASN A 72 -1.14 8.73 4.82
CA ASN A 72 -1.22 10.07 5.36
C ASN A 72 -2.41 10.84 4.80
N SER A 73 -2.58 12.04 5.30
CA SER A 73 -3.62 12.96 4.83
C SER A 73 -3.36 13.39 3.40
N ILE A 74 -4.39 13.94 2.77
CA ILE A 74 -4.28 14.45 1.42
C ILE A 74 -3.17 15.50 1.33
N ALA A 75 -3.07 16.37 2.33
CA ALA A 75 -2.07 17.43 2.28
C ALA A 75 -0.66 16.86 2.28
N VAL A 76 -0.40 15.88 3.13
CA VAL A 76 0.92 15.26 3.22
C VAL A 76 1.25 14.52 1.92
N LEU A 77 0.31 13.75 1.42
CA LEU A 77 0.55 12.97 0.21
C LEU A 77 0.73 13.88 -1.00
N THR A 78 -0.07 14.94 -1.11
CA THR A 78 0.07 15.90 -2.19
C THR A 78 1.45 16.54 -2.18
N GLY A 79 1.96 16.80 -0.98
CA GLY A 79 3.31 17.34 -0.85
C GLY A 79 4.40 16.42 -1.37
N THR A 80 4.11 15.15 -1.50
CA THR A 80 5.06 14.16 -2.04
C THR A 80 4.72 13.76 -3.48
N GLY A 81 3.80 14.45 -4.12
CA GLY A 81 3.48 14.22 -5.52
C GLY A 81 2.27 13.35 -5.79
N TRP A 82 1.56 12.96 -4.77
CA TRP A 82 0.36 12.13 -4.94
C TRP A 82 -0.84 12.98 -5.30
N ASN A 83 -1.79 12.36 -5.99
CA ASN A 83 -3.09 12.98 -6.23
C ASN A 83 -4.15 11.87 -6.33
N ARG A 84 -5.36 12.29 -6.63
CA ARG A 84 -6.49 11.38 -6.72
C ARG A 84 -6.28 10.27 -7.76
N ASP A 85 -5.48 10.55 -8.78
CA ASP A 85 -5.29 9.62 -9.89
C ASP A 85 -3.99 8.82 -9.78
N THR A 86 -3.29 8.95 -8.67
CA THR A 86 -2.00 8.25 -8.48
C THR A 86 -2.16 6.74 -8.58
N LEU A 87 -3.25 6.22 -8.04
CA LEU A 87 -3.53 4.79 -8.10
C LEU A 87 -4.86 4.58 -8.77
N THR A 88 -4.98 3.46 -9.45
CA THR A 88 -6.21 3.04 -10.11
C THR A 88 -6.51 1.61 -9.70
N VAL A 89 -7.79 1.31 -9.51
CA VAL A 89 -8.22 -0.06 -9.22
C VAL A 89 -7.69 -0.97 -10.33
N GLY A 90 -7.09 -2.06 -9.92
CA GLY A 90 -6.47 -3.00 -10.84
C GLY A 90 -4.97 -2.82 -11.00
N ASP A 91 -4.42 -1.72 -10.55
CA ASP A 91 -2.96 -1.52 -10.61
C ASP A 91 -2.25 -2.57 -9.75
N LYS A 92 -1.11 -3.03 -10.24
CA LYS A 92 -0.24 -3.90 -9.46
C LYS A 92 0.85 -3.05 -8.84
N VAL A 93 0.99 -3.19 -7.53
CA VAL A 93 1.90 -2.34 -6.78
C VAL A 93 2.72 -3.16 -5.81
N THR A 94 3.82 -2.59 -5.40
CA THR A 94 4.62 -3.09 -4.28
C THR A 94 4.56 -2.05 -3.18
N VAL A 95 4.23 -2.50 -1.98
CA VAL A 95 4.15 -1.64 -0.81
C VAL A 95 5.26 -2.05 0.14
N VAL A 96 5.99 -1.06 0.62
CA VAL A 96 7.07 -1.28 1.58
C VAL A 96 6.80 -0.43 2.79
N GLY A 97 6.83 -1.04 3.95
CA GLY A 97 6.61 -0.27 5.17
C GLY A 97 6.92 -1.01 6.44
#